data_897d572f5723153854249271ed40357c
#
_entry.id   897d572f5723153854249271ed40357c
#
_cell.length_a   1.000
_cell.length_b   1.000
_cell.length_c   1.000
_cell.angle_alpha   90.00
_cell.angle_beta   90.00
_cell.angle_gamma   90.00
#
_symmetry.space_group_name_H-M   'P 1'
#
loop_
_entity.id
_entity.type
_entity.pdbx_description
1 polymer ?
#
loop_
_entity_poly.entity_id
_entity_poly.type
_entity_poly.pdbx_seq_one_letter_code
_entity_poly.pdbx_strand_id
1 'polypeptide(L)'
;MKHEPIISIREGAIVDSQGKKRIFQGVTISPYSKEFPIPSISQADTFFATLQKHNTTLLRWQILWEDIEGEAPDQYNEAYLADLRTLLKKAEEAGILVFLEPVMKDWGSSLGGYGAPAWTVPLASIDEALDNKQKQTMMYSLFWAGNKLAPNTLVEGENIQDYLQEHYIATMKHTARRVKDCKTVVGFGIMAEGQVGDAKALELFPLSFETDCLKPFQKKFIAAFQKKHSHYLFLAEAMCTGEYSTWKFSPTYNNHEAHALQKEGGVIPDVDGEASKVITLLTMEPPQKLFSVFLSKDKLKKQFQESIKKTLGGGNSVMVEFPTSQGLECVQEVVQEEGLSYFVNIAMAESPVRV
;
A
#
# COMPACT_ATOMS: atom_id res chain seq x y z
N MET A 1 -4.73 -20.25 20.72
CA MET A 1 -5.90 -20.49 19.86
C MET A 1 -5.52 -20.01 18.45
N LYS A 2 -5.76 -20.84 17.41
CA LYS A 2 -5.61 -20.37 16.03
C LYS A 2 -6.74 -19.38 15.76
N HIS A 3 -6.43 -18.14 15.42
CA HIS A 3 -7.42 -17.19 14.95
C HIS A 3 -7.90 -17.64 13.57
N GLU A 4 -9.16 -18.00 13.46
CA GLU A 4 -9.78 -18.20 12.15
C GLU A 4 -9.89 -16.83 11.46
N PRO A 5 -9.46 -16.72 10.18
CA PRO A 5 -9.57 -15.46 9.46
C PRO A 5 -11.04 -15.09 9.23
N ILE A 6 -11.37 -13.81 9.45
CA ILE A 6 -12.71 -13.27 9.18
C ILE A 6 -13.00 -13.28 7.67
N ILE A 7 -11.96 -12.99 6.87
CA ILE A 7 -11.99 -13.06 5.41
C ILE A 7 -10.77 -13.84 4.90
N SER A 8 -10.93 -14.46 3.77
CA SER A 8 -9.87 -15.20 3.06
C SER A 8 -10.03 -15.04 1.55
N ILE A 9 -9.06 -15.53 0.79
CA ILE A 9 -9.13 -15.57 -0.67
C ILE A 9 -9.38 -17.00 -1.10
N ARG A 10 -10.38 -17.21 -1.97
CA ARG A 10 -10.64 -18.49 -2.65
C ARG A 10 -10.94 -18.23 -4.12
N GLU A 11 -10.19 -18.85 -5.01
CA GLU A 11 -10.37 -18.73 -6.46
C GLU A 11 -10.41 -17.27 -6.93
N GLY A 12 -9.51 -16.43 -6.39
CA GLY A 12 -9.45 -15.01 -6.72
C GLY A 12 -10.54 -14.15 -6.06
N ALA A 13 -11.51 -14.72 -5.36
CA ALA A 13 -12.55 -13.96 -4.67
C ALA A 13 -12.26 -13.80 -3.17
N ILE A 14 -12.61 -12.65 -2.61
CA ILE A 14 -12.60 -12.46 -1.15
C ILE A 14 -13.88 -13.08 -0.59
N VAL A 15 -13.71 -14.00 0.36
CA VAL A 15 -14.79 -14.73 0.99
C VAL A 15 -14.75 -14.59 2.51
N ASP A 16 -15.92 -14.68 3.14
CA ASP A 16 -16.04 -14.73 4.59
C ASP A 16 -15.72 -16.12 5.16
N SER A 17 -15.82 -16.28 6.47
CA SER A 17 -15.57 -17.56 7.17
C SER A 17 -16.50 -18.70 6.71
N GLN A 18 -17.64 -18.37 6.10
CA GLN A 18 -18.58 -19.36 5.54
C GLN A 18 -18.31 -19.66 4.07
N GLY A 19 -17.29 -19.02 3.46
CA GLY A 19 -16.95 -19.19 2.05
C GLY A 19 -17.83 -18.39 1.08
N LYS A 20 -18.67 -17.48 1.58
CA LYS A 20 -19.51 -16.61 0.76
C LYS A 20 -18.69 -15.43 0.25
N LYS A 21 -18.76 -15.16 -1.07
CA LYS A 21 -18.14 -13.97 -1.68
C LYS A 21 -18.60 -12.68 -0.99
N ARG A 22 -17.67 -11.83 -0.64
CA ARG A 22 -17.90 -10.51 -0.04
C ARG A 22 -17.33 -9.43 -0.94
N ILE A 23 -18.08 -8.34 -1.03
CA ILE A 23 -17.68 -7.11 -1.72
C ILE A 23 -17.64 -6.02 -0.66
N PHE A 24 -16.52 -5.33 -0.55
CA PHE A 24 -16.30 -4.29 0.44
C PHE A 24 -16.25 -2.92 -0.23
N GLN A 25 -16.95 -1.98 0.39
CA GLN A 25 -16.82 -0.56 0.09
C GLN A 25 -15.92 0.04 1.15
N GLY A 26 -14.77 0.54 0.74
CA GLY A 26 -13.74 1.03 1.64
C GLY A 26 -13.40 2.50 1.43
N VAL A 27 -12.71 3.05 2.43
CA VAL A 27 -12.13 4.40 2.40
C VAL A 27 -10.67 4.30 2.84
N THR A 28 -9.80 5.08 2.19
CA THR A 28 -8.42 5.26 2.64
C THR A 28 -8.34 6.43 3.61
N ILE A 29 -7.80 6.18 4.80
CA ILE A 29 -7.50 7.21 5.82
C ILE A 29 -6.00 7.31 6.04
N SER A 30 -5.52 8.54 6.26
CA SER A 30 -4.10 8.82 6.32
C SER A 30 -3.76 9.86 7.38
N PRO A 31 -2.62 9.72 8.10
CA PRO A 31 -2.22 10.69 9.12
C PRO A 31 -1.92 12.08 8.56
N TYR A 32 -1.63 12.18 7.25
CA TYR A 32 -1.32 13.45 6.58
C TYR A 32 -2.46 13.96 5.68
N SER A 33 -3.59 13.25 5.62
CA SER A 33 -4.78 13.74 4.92
C SER A 33 -5.42 14.87 5.71
N LYS A 34 -5.65 16.02 5.05
CA LYS A 34 -6.39 17.13 5.65
C LYS A 34 -7.89 16.92 5.59
N GLU A 35 -8.35 16.24 4.56
CA GLU A 35 -9.76 16.00 4.28
C GLU A 35 -10.31 14.82 5.07
N PHE A 36 -9.49 13.79 5.27
CA PHE A 36 -9.90 12.56 5.95
C PHE A 36 -8.78 12.02 6.87
N PRO A 37 -8.44 12.78 7.93
CA PRO A 37 -7.38 12.40 8.86
C PRO A 37 -7.80 11.20 9.73
N ILE A 38 -6.80 10.56 10.32
CA ILE A 38 -7.04 9.59 11.38
C ILE A 38 -7.71 10.32 12.57
N PRO A 39 -8.84 9.81 13.09
CA PRO A 39 -9.53 10.47 14.19
C PRO A 39 -8.72 10.40 15.49
N SER A 40 -8.85 11.39 16.35
CA SER A 40 -8.44 11.23 17.75
C SER A 40 -9.34 10.23 18.47
N ILE A 41 -8.89 9.69 19.61
CA ILE A 41 -9.68 8.76 20.42
C ILE A 41 -11.04 9.36 20.81
N SER A 42 -11.07 10.67 21.13
CA SER A 42 -12.31 11.37 21.50
C SER A 42 -13.29 11.56 20.33
N GLN A 43 -12.82 11.51 19.09
CA GLN A 43 -13.63 11.65 17.88
C GLN A 43 -14.05 10.30 17.29
N ALA A 44 -13.47 9.21 17.76
CA ALA A 44 -13.59 7.89 17.15
C ALA A 44 -15.04 7.43 16.97
N ASP A 45 -15.88 7.57 17.99
CA ASP A 45 -17.27 7.10 17.95
C ASP A 45 -18.07 7.82 16.86
N THR A 46 -17.92 9.16 16.76
CA THR A 46 -18.57 9.96 15.71
C THR A 46 -18.04 9.64 14.33
N PHE A 47 -16.73 9.44 14.24
CA PHE A 47 -16.06 9.07 12.98
C PHE A 47 -16.59 7.73 12.44
N PHE A 48 -16.54 6.68 13.24
CA PHE A 48 -17.00 5.35 12.81
C PHE A 48 -18.50 5.30 12.56
N ALA A 49 -19.32 6.02 13.36
CA ALA A 49 -20.75 6.15 13.09
C ALA A 49 -21.03 6.84 11.73
N THR A 50 -20.20 7.82 11.35
CA THR A 50 -20.30 8.47 10.03
C THR A 50 -19.99 7.48 8.92
N LEU A 51 -18.92 6.70 9.05
CA LEU A 51 -18.55 5.68 8.06
C LEU A 51 -19.67 4.64 7.89
N GLN A 52 -20.28 4.20 8.98
CA GLN A 52 -21.42 3.26 8.93
C GLN A 52 -22.62 3.82 8.16
N LYS A 53 -22.93 5.12 8.34
CA LYS A 53 -24.02 5.79 7.58
C LYS A 53 -23.76 5.79 6.08
N HIS A 54 -22.50 5.77 5.66
CA HIS A 54 -22.08 5.71 4.25
C HIS A 54 -21.81 4.27 3.77
N ASN A 55 -22.24 3.25 4.54
CA ASN A 55 -22.04 1.83 4.23
C ASN A 55 -20.56 1.45 4.04
N THR A 56 -19.63 2.17 4.66
CA THR A 56 -18.22 1.81 4.66
C THR A 56 -18.01 0.58 5.52
N THR A 57 -17.45 -0.46 4.93
CA THR A 57 -17.24 -1.76 5.59
C THR A 57 -15.76 -2.13 5.70
N LEU A 58 -14.89 -1.34 5.09
CA LEU A 58 -13.45 -1.59 5.06
C LEU A 58 -12.67 -0.29 5.13
N LEU A 59 -11.57 -0.28 5.87
CA LEU A 59 -10.60 0.82 5.87
C LEU A 59 -9.24 0.36 5.34
N ARG A 60 -8.64 1.16 4.50
CA ARG A 60 -7.22 1.18 4.24
C ARG A 60 -6.62 2.25 5.16
N TRP A 61 -6.06 1.80 6.28
CA TRP A 61 -5.55 2.68 7.32
C TRP A 61 -4.05 2.82 7.17
N GLN A 62 -3.63 3.98 6.71
CA GLN A 62 -2.22 4.27 6.51
C GLN A 62 -1.52 4.60 7.83
N ILE A 63 -0.36 4.00 8.04
CA ILE A 63 0.51 4.20 9.21
C ILE A 63 1.91 4.57 8.75
N LEU A 64 2.67 5.27 9.58
CA LEU A 64 4.03 5.67 9.26
C LEU A 64 5.04 4.86 10.08
N TRP A 65 6.11 4.43 9.45
CA TRP A 65 7.23 3.79 10.14
C TRP A 65 7.83 4.72 11.18
N GLU A 66 8.01 6.01 10.84
CA GLU A 66 8.53 7.03 11.75
C GLU A 66 7.66 7.30 12.98
N ASP A 67 6.33 7.07 12.93
CA ASP A 67 5.46 7.19 14.10
C ASP A 67 5.64 6.01 15.07
N ILE A 68 6.06 4.86 14.55
CA ILE A 68 6.19 3.61 15.31
C ILE A 68 7.60 3.41 15.84
N GLU A 69 8.64 3.74 15.07
CA GLU A 69 10.07 3.53 15.39
C GLU A 69 10.87 4.79 15.06
N GLY A 70 10.38 5.97 15.52
CA GLY A 70 10.88 7.27 15.08
C GLY A 70 12.22 7.68 15.70
N GLU A 71 12.46 7.34 16.96
CA GLU A 71 13.60 7.87 17.74
C GLU A 71 14.91 7.15 17.40
N ALA A 72 14.90 5.83 17.42
CA ALA A 72 16.07 5.00 17.15
C ALA A 72 15.66 3.58 16.74
N PRO A 73 16.57 2.79 16.12
CA PRO A 73 16.32 1.40 15.78
C PRO A 73 15.87 0.60 17.00
N ASP A 74 14.88 -0.28 16.80
CA ASP A 74 14.28 -1.16 17.83
C ASP A 74 13.60 -0.43 19.01
N GLN A 75 13.48 0.90 18.96
CA GLN A 75 12.76 1.69 19.95
C GLN A 75 11.36 2.05 19.46
N TYR A 76 10.39 1.23 19.88
CA TYR A 76 9.01 1.37 19.43
C TYR A 76 8.20 2.32 20.31
N ASN A 77 7.43 3.18 19.67
CA ASN A 77 6.49 4.09 20.33
C ASN A 77 5.26 3.32 20.81
N GLU A 78 5.36 2.75 22.01
CA GLU A 78 4.29 1.95 22.60
C GLU A 78 3.03 2.76 22.93
N ALA A 79 3.16 4.08 23.14
CA ALA A 79 2.02 4.96 23.34
C ALA A 79 1.19 5.10 22.06
N TYR A 80 1.85 5.35 20.92
CA TYR A 80 1.20 5.37 19.61
C TYR A 80 0.49 4.04 19.31
N LEU A 81 1.16 2.92 19.56
CA LEU A 81 0.59 1.59 19.33
C LEU A 81 -0.61 1.28 20.25
N ALA A 82 -0.62 1.80 21.48
CA ALA A 82 -1.76 1.69 22.39
C ALA A 82 -2.97 2.51 21.90
N ASP A 83 -2.72 3.72 21.40
CA ASP A 83 -3.76 4.59 20.82
C ASP A 83 -4.32 3.97 19.53
N LEU A 84 -3.46 3.50 18.64
CA LEU A 84 -3.86 2.76 17.43
C LEU A 84 -4.74 1.56 17.79
N ARG A 85 -4.33 0.75 18.77
CA ARG A 85 -5.11 -0.40 19.23
C ARG A 85 -6.48 0.03 19.76
N THR A 86 -6.57 1.13 20.51
CA THR A 86 -7.83 1.67 21.03
C THR A 86 -8.76 2.06 19.88
N LEU A 87 -8.26 2.75 18.88
CA LEU A 87 -9.02 3.13 17.69
C LEU A 87 -9.47 1.92 16.87
N LEU A 88 -8.61 0.91 16.73
CA LEU A 88 -8.95 -0.35 16.06
C LEU A 88 -10.06 -1.12 16.79
N LYS A 89 -10.11 -1.06 18.12
CA LYS A 89 -11.23 -1.63 18.87
C LYS A 89 -12.54 -0.90 18.59
N LYS A 90 -12.50 0.41 18.40
CA LYS A 90 -13.68 1.19 17.97
C LYS A 90 -14.13 0.83 16.55
N ALA A 91 -13.20 0.59 15.62
CA ALA A 91 -13.53 0.06 14.30
C ALA A 91 -14.17 -1.34 14.39
N GLU A 92 -13.68 -2.21 15.29
CA GLU A 92 -14.24 -3.54 15.55
C GLU A 92 -15.69 -3.46 16.08
N GLU A 93 -15.94 -2.56 17.04
CA GLU A 93 -17.30 -2.29 17.57
C GLU A 93 -18.24 -1.78 16.47
N ALA A 94 -17.73 -1.00 15.53
CA ALA A 94 -18.48 -0.51 14.37
C ALA A 94 -18.63 -1.56 13.24
N GLY A 95 -18.02 -2.74 13.35
CA GLY A 95 -18.07 -3.78 12.32
C GLY A 95 -17.31 -3.45 11.05
N ILE A 96 -16.35 -2.52 11.11
CA ILE A 96 -15.54 -2.06 9.98
C ILE A 96 -14.21 -2.80 9.99
N LEU A 97 -13.88 -3.51 8.91
CA LEU A 97 -12.60 -4.21 8.76
C LEU A 97 -11.47 -3.24 8.40
N VAL A 98 -10.23 -3.60 8.70
CA VAL A 98 -9.08 -2.73 8.50
C VAL A 98 -7.91 -3.47 7.87
N PHE A 99 -7.32 -2.89 6.81
CA PHE A 99 -5.94 -3.13 6.42
C PHE A 99 -5.07 -2.02 7.01
N LEU A 100 -4.04 -2.38 7.76
CA LEU A 100 -2.99 -1.46 8.18
C LEU A 100 -1.92 -1.41 7.11
N GLU A 101 -1.60 -0.23 6.61
CA GLU A 101 -0.67 -0.10 5.51
C GLU A 101 0.40 0.93 5.78
N PRO A 102 1.68 0.52 5.82
CA PRO A 102 2.77 1.47 5.93
C PRO A 102 2.93 2.27 4.65
N VAL A 103 3.05 3.58 4.81
CA VAL A 103 3.26 4.52 3.70
C VAL A 103 4.67 5.07 3.77
N MET A 104 5.29 5.19 2.60
CA MET A 104 6.60 5.78 2.45
C MET A 104 6.60 6.71 1.23
N LYS A 105 6.38 8.00 1.46
CA LYS A 105 6.37 9.01 0.40
C LYS A 105 7.56 9.93 0.52
N ASP A 106 8.30 10.08 -0.57
CA ASP A 106 9.50 10.92 -0.58
C ASP A 106 10.45 10.58 0.58
N TRP A 107 10.54 9.29 0.92
CA TRP A 107 11.27 8.65 2.00
C TRP A 107 10.65 8.92 3.39
N GLY A 108 11.03 10.02 4.06
CA GLY A 108 10.59 10.35 5.41
C GLY A 108 10.66 11.84 5.71
N SER A 109 10.18 12.26 6.88
CA SER A 109 10.06 13.65 7.28
C SER A 109 11.42 14.40 7.29
N SER A 110 12.50 13.71 7.59
CA SER A 110 13.87 14.27 7.56
C SER A 110 14.32 14.72 6.16
N LEU A 111 13.71 14.20 5.09
CA LEU A 111 13.98 14.56 3.71
C LEU A 111 12.81 15.33 3.06
N GLY A 112 11.81 15.76 3.84
CA GLY A 112 10.66 16.53 3.35
C GLY A 112 9.49 15.69 2.85
N GLY A 113 9.54 14.38 3.03
CA GLY A 113 8.46 13.42 2.82
C GLY A 113 7.79 12.98 4.12
N TYR A 114 7.36 11.71 4.18
CA TYR A 114 6.88 11.04 5.39
C TYR A 114 6.97 9.52 5.23
N GLY A 115 7.12 8.83 6.34
CA GLY A 115 7.12 7.36 6.40
C GLY A 115 8.36 6.80 7.07
N ALA A 116 9.54 6.94 6.50
CA ALA A 116 10.77 6.40 7.06
C ALA A 116 11.34 7.29 8.18
N PRO A 117 11.80 6.71 9.31
CA PRO A 117 12.43 7.45 10.41
C PRO A 117 13.71 8.18 9.99
N ALA A 118 14.03 9.26 10.71
CA ALA A 118 15.24 10.06 10.43
C ALA A 118 16.54 9.25 10.54
N TRP A 119 16.61 8.32 11.48
CA TRP A 119 17.79 7.45 11.69
C TRP A 119 18.06 6.50 10.52
N THR A 120 17.10 6.28 9.63
CA THR A 120 17.31 5.46 8.41
C THR A 120 18.21 6.14 7.40
N VAL A 121 18.42 7.47 7.54
CA VAL A 121 19.26 8.25 6.64
C VAL A 121 20.67 8.32 7.24
N PRO A 122 21.66 7.57 6.73
CA PRO A 122 23.00 7.57 7.27
C PRO A 122 23.74 8.86 6.91
N LEU A 123 23.44 9.95 7.63
CA LEU A 123 23.90 11.31 7.34
C LEU A 123 25.42 11.41 7.19
N ALA A 124 26.17 10.58 7.93
CA ALA A 124 27.64 10.55 7.83
C ALA A 124 28.16 10.01 6.49
N SER A 125 27.33 9.34 5.70
CA SER A 125 27.68 8.71 4.41
C SER A 125 27.04 9.40 3.22
N ILE A 126 26.20 10.43 3.44
CA ILE A 126 25.49 11.13 2.38
C ILE A 126 26.20 12.45 2.09
N ASP A 127 26.50 12.70 0.82
CA ASP A 127 27.05 13.97 0.37
C ASP A 127 26.09 15.12 0.74
N GLU A 128 26.57 16.07 1.55
CA GLU A 128 25.81 17.24 1.97
C GLU A 128 25.39 18.14 0.80
N ALA A 129 26.11 18.07 -0.32
CA ALA A 129 25.81 18.83 -1.53
C ALA A 129 24.54 18.35 -2.26
N LEU A 130 24.02 17.16 -1.95
CA LEU A 130 22.79 16.65 -2.55
C LEU A 130 21.56 17.35 -1.95
N ASP A 131 20.62 17.71 -2.81
CA ASP A 131 19.31 18.18 -2.38
C ASP A 131 18.44 17.03 -1.82
N ASN A 132 17.30 17.39 -1.20
CA ASN A 132 16.42 16.39 -0.59
C ASN A 132 15.89 15.37 -1.61
N LYS A 133 15.56 15.78 -2.83
CA LYS A 133 15.06 14.87 -3.86
C LYS A 133 16.11 13.85 -4.30
N GLN A 134 17.35 14.31 -4.43
CA GLN A 134 18.47 13.41 -4.72
C GLN A 134 18.72 12.43 -3.57
N LYS A 135 18.66 12.91 -2.33
CA LYS A 135 18.77 12.05 -1.13
C LYS A 135 17.64 11.03 -1.05
N GLN A 136 16.39 11.44 -1.31
CA GLN A 136 15.23 10.54 -1.37
C GLN A 136 15.46 9.43 -2.41
N THR A 137 15.84 9.82 -3.64
CA THR A 137 16.12 8.88 -4.74
C THR A 137 17.23 7.90 -4.35
N MET A 138 18.28 8.39 -3.72
CA MET A 138 19.38 7.55 -3.24
C MET A 138 18.91 6.56 -2.17
N MET A 139 18.12 7.02 -1.18
CA MET A 139 17.63 6.17 -0.10
C MET A 139 16.75 5.04 -0.62
N TYR A 140 15.85 5.32 -1.58
CA TYR A 140 15.10 4.25 -2.24
C TYR A 140 16.01 3.28 -3.00
N SER A 141 17.03 3.79 -3.70
CA SER A 141 17.99 2.94 -4.40
C SER A 141 18.75 2.00 -3.44
N LEU A 142 19.15 2.52 -2.28
CA LEU A 142 19.81 1.73 -1.24
C LEU A 142 18.86 0.71 -0.59
N PHE A 143 17.62 1.08 -0.36
CA PHE A 143 16.60 0.18 0.18
C PHE A 143 16.34 -1.02 -0.73
N TRP A 144 16.30 -0.79 -2.06
CA TRP A 144 15.98 -1.83 -3.03
C TRP A 144 17.18 -2.65 -3.47
N ALA A 145 18.34 -2.03 -3.60
CA ALA A 145 19.53 -2.65 -4.21
C ALA A 145 20.85 -2.21 -3.57
N GLY A 146 20.86 -1.84 -2.30
CA GLY A 146 22.08 -1.43 -1.58
C GLY A 146 23.17 -2.48 -1.60
N ASN A 147 22.82 -3.77 -1.57
CA ASN A 147 23.77 -4.88 -1.69
C ASN A 147 24.54 -4.86 -3.02
N LYS A 148 23.93 -4.36 -4.08
CA LYS A 148 24.57 -4.21 -5.42
C LYS A 148 25.27 -2.86 -5.55
N LEU A 149 24.59 -1.78 -5.17
CA LEU A 149 25.05 -0.41 -5.43
C LEU A 149 26.11 0.07 -4.44
N ALA A 150 26.01 -0.36 -3.20
CA ALA A 150 26.84 0.09 -2.09
C ALA A 150 27.25 -1.10 -1.18
N PRO A 151 27.92 -2.12 -1.73
CA PRO A 151 28.23 -3.38 -1.01
C PRO A 151 29.09 -3.18 0.23
N ASN A 152 29.82 -2.06 0.30
CA ASN A 152 30.69 -1.71 1.42
C ASN A 152 30.04 -0.73 2.41
N THR A 153 28.81 -0.30 2.17
CA THR A 153 28.08 0.58 3.10
C THR A 153 27.42 -0.28 4.17
N LEU A 154 28.04 -0.30 5.32
CA LEU A 154 27.56 -1.05 6.48
C LEU A 154 26.97 -0.10 7.53
N VAL A 155 25.83 -0.48 8.09
CA VAL A 155 25.22 0.14 9.25
C VAL A 155 25.17 -0.93 10.33
N GLU A 156 25.79 -0.68 11.47
CA GLU A 156 25.90 -1.65 12.58
C GLU A 156 26.47 -3.02 12.16
N GLY A 157 27.26 -3.06 11.10
CA GLY A 157 27.90 -4.27 10.57
C GLY A 157 27.08 -5.01 9.51
N GLU A 158 25.89 -4.55 9.20
CA GLU A 158 25.02 -5.11 8.16
C GLU A 158 25.00 -4.21 6.91
N ASN A 159 24.78 -4.81 5.73
CA ASN A 159 24.63 -4.01 4.53
C ASN A 159 23.37 -3.13 4.64
N ILE A 160 23.47 -1.91 4.14
CA ILE A 160 22.40 -0.90 4.26
C ILE A 160 21.04 -1.38 3.74
N GLN A 161 21.00 -2.19 2.68
CA GLN A 161 19.73 -2.74 2.17
C GLN A 161 19.08 -3.68 3.19
N ASP A 162 19.86 -4.62 3.71
CA ASP A 162 19.36 -5.63 4.65
C ASP A 162 18.94 -4.94 5.94
N TYR A 163 19.78 -4.03 6.46
CA TYR A 163 19.47 -3.22 7.63
C TYR A 163 18.12 -2.47 7.50
N LEU A 164 17.93 -1.71 6.41
CA LEU A 164 16.70 -0.94 6.21
C LEU A 164 15.46 -1.84 6.04
N GLN A 165 15.58 -2.90 5.25
CA GLN A 165 14.46 -3.81 5.00
C GLN A 165 14.09 -4.63 6.24
N GLU A 166 15.07 -5.03 7.05
CA GLU A 166 14.82 -5.82 8.25
C GLU A 166 14.15 -4.99 9.34
N HIS A 167 14.60 -3.75 9.57
CA HIS A 167 13.93 -2.83 10.50
C HIS A 167 12.50 -2.51 10.05
N TYR A 168 12.30 -2.21 8.77
CA TYR A 168 10.96 -1.99 8.22
C TYR A 168 10.03 -3.17 8.50
N ILE A 169 10.47 -4.38 8.18
CA ILE A 169 9.70 -5.61 8.40
C ILE A 169 9.50 -5.87 9.90
N ALA A 170 10.53 -5.65 10.73
CA ALA A 170 10.46 -5.84 12.17
C ALA A 170 9.43 -4.92 12.82
N THR A 171 9.38 -3.66 12.41
CA THR A 171 8.39 -2.67 12.86
C THR A 171 6.97 -3.10 12.53
N MET A 172 6.72 -3.55 11.31
CA MET A 172 5.39 -4.03 10.91
C MET A 172 4.99 -5.30 11.67
N LYS A 173 5.93 -6.21 11.93
CA LYS A 173 5.69 -7.38 12.80
C LYS A 173 5.45 -6.99 14.26
N HIS A 174 6.13 -5.95 14.74
CA HIS A 174 5.89 -5.43 16.09
C HIS A 174 4.47 -4.86 16.19
N THR A 175 4.06 -4.06 15.21
CA THR A 175 2.69 -3.55 15.10
C THR A 175 1.67 -4.70 15.10
N ALA A 176 1.88 -5.73 14.27
CA ALA A 176 1.00 -6.89 14.23
C ALA A 176 0.88 -7.61 15.59
N ARG A 177 1.96 -7.68 16.38
CA ARG A 177 1.92 -8.23 17.74
C ARG A 177 1.09 -7.39 18.69
N ARG A 178 1.14 -6.05 18.56
CA ARG A 178 0.40 -5.12 19.43
C ARG A 178 -1.09 -5.10 19.14
N VAL A 179 -1.47 -5.31 17.88
CA VAL A 179 -2.88 -5.31 17.44
C VAL A 179 -3.48 -6.72 17.25
N LYS A 180 -2.79 -7.77 17.67
CA LYS A 180 -3.18 -9.17 17.42
C LYS A 180 -4.56 -9.57 17.96
N ASP A 181 -5.09 -8.85 18.94
CA ASP A 181 -6.40 -9.07 19.54
C ASP A 181 -7.50 -8.16 18.95
N CYS A 182 -7.14 -7.30 17.99
CA CYS A 182 -8.09 -6.52 17.22
C CYS A 182 -8.54 -7.35 16.01
N LYS A 183 -9.69 -8.02 16.13
CA LYS A 183 -10.21 -8.90 15.06
C LYS A 183 -10.54 -8.14 13.78
N THR A 184 -10.77 -6.86 13.89
CA THR A 184 -11.03 -5.97 12.77
C THR A 184 -9.85 -5.88 11.79
N VAL A 185 -8.59 -6.10 12.25
CA VAL A 185 -7.41 -6.08 11.40
C VAL A 185 -7.35 -7.38 10.61
N VAL A 186 -7.68 -7.31 9.32
CA VAL A 186 -7.71 -8.46 8.42
C VAL A 186 -6.42 -8.64 7.63
N GLY A 187 -5.57 -7.63 7.60
CA GLY A 187 -4.31 -7.72 6.87
C GLY A 187 -3.45 -6.48 6.95
N PHE A 188 -2.34 -6.54 6.21
CA PHE A 188 -1.37 -5.47 6.08
C PHE A 188 -1.11 -5.13 4.62
N GLY A 189 -0.97 -3.83 4.32
CA GLY A 189 -0.31 -3.39 3.11
C GLY A 189 1.19 -3.64 3.20
N ILE A 190 1.84 -3.90 2.08
CA ILE A 190 3.29 -4.15 2.07
C ILE A 190 4.04 -2.83 2.10
N MET A 191 3.69 -1.91 1.23
CA MET A 191 4.22 -0.53 1.18
C MET A 191 3.35 0.27 0.21
N ALA A 192 2.84 1.41 0.66
CA ALA A 192 2.15 2.38 -0.19
C ALA A 192 3.08 3.54 -0.57
N GLU A 193 2.84 4.12 -1.73
CA GLU A 193 3.50 5.31 -2.27
C GLU A 193 5.05 5.21 -2.38
N GLY A 194 5.62 3.99 -2.28
CA GLY A 194 7.05 3.77 -2.44
C GLY A 194 7.54 4.12 -3.85
N GLN A 195 8.80 4.53 -3.94
CA GLN A 195 9.46 4.87 -5.22
C GLN A 195 10.53 3.85 -5.58
N VAL A 196 10.85 3.76 -6.87
CA VAL A 196 11.88 2.84 -7.39
C VAL A 196 13.30 3.32 -7.06
N GLY A 197 13.50 4.62 -6.85
CA GLY A 197 14.84 5.21 -6.74
C GLY A 197 15.42 5.59 -8.11
N ASP A 198 16.75 5.53 -8.24
CA ASP A 198 17.42 5.84 -9.51
C ASP A 198 17.44 4.61 -10.44
N ALA A 199 16.47 4.56 -11.35
CA ALA A 199 16.35 3.46 -12.31
C ALA A 199 17.58 3.29 -13.23
N LYS A 200 18.32 4.37 -13.51
CA LYS A 200 19.55 4.30 -14.32
C LYS A 200 20.71 3.72 -13.54
N ALA A 201 20.91 4.18 -12.29
CA ALA A 201 21.94 3.62 -11.41
C ALA A 201 21.70 2.14 -11.13
N LEU A 202 20.42 1.74 -11.06
CA LEU A 202 20.03 0.35 -10.86
C LEU A 202 20.16 -0.50 -12.13
N GLU A 203 20.43 0.11 -13.29
CA GLU A 203 20.40 -0.57 -14.60
C GLU A 203 19.09 -1.32 -14.84
N LEU A 204 18.00 -0.76 -14.32
CA LEU A 204 16.71 -1.40 -14.38
C LEU A 204 15.91 -0.92 -15.59
N PHE A 205 15.49 -1.86 -16.39
CA PHE A 205 14.31 -1.66 -17.23
C PHE A 205 13.06 -1.79 -16.34
N PRO A 206 11.93 -1.16 -16.70
CA PRO A 206 10.70 -1.20 -15.86
C PRO A 206 10.31 -2.60 -15.38
N LEU A 207 10.56 -3.64 -16.19
CA LEU A 207 10.26 -5.03 -15.88
C LEU A 207 11.20 -5.67 -14.84
N SER A 208 12.46 -5.23 -14.79
CA SER A 208 13.46 -5.85 -13.92
C SER A 208 13.31 -5.39 -12.46
N PHE A 209 12.81 -4.17 -12.19
CA PHE A 209 12.56 -3.73 -10.83
C PHE A 209 11.57 -4.65 -10.09
N GLU A 210 10.49 -5.02 -10.76
CA GLU A 210 9.47 -5.88 -10.20
C GLU A 210 10.02 -7.27 -9.87
N THR A 211 10.83 -7.85 -10.75
CA THR A 211 11.41 -9.18 -10.56
C THR A 211 12.59 -9.19 -9.62
N ASP A 212 13.45 -8.17 -9.67
CA ASP A 212 14.75 -8.19 -9.02
C ASP A 212 14.75 -7.50 -7.65
N CYS A 213 13.82 -6.57 -7.43
CA CYS A 213 13.73 -5.78 -6.21
C CYS A 213 12.40 -5.99 -5.46
N LEU A 214 11.26 -5.65 -6.11
CA LEU A 214 9.97 -5.60 -5.44
C LEU A 214 9.50 -7.00 -5.01
N LYS A 215 9.48 -7.96 -5.93
CA LYS A 215 9.01 -9.33 -5.65
C LYS A 215 9.82 -10.04 -4.57
N PRO A 216 11.16 -9.99 -4.54
CA PRO A 216 11.96 -10.52 -3.43
C PRO A 216 11.62 -9.88 -2.08
N PHE A 217 11.45 -8.55 -2.05
CA PHE A 217 11.06 -7.84 -0.83
C PHE A 217 9.66 -8.23 -0.34
N GLN A 218 8.68 -8.29 -1.24
CA GLN A 218 7.32 -8.73 -0.90
C GLN A 218 7.33 -10.16 -0.33
N LYS A 219 8.11 -11.08 -0.92
CA LYS A 219 8.30 -12.44 -0.39
C LYS A 219 8.89 -12.41 1.02
N LYS A 220 9.96 -11.63 1.24
CA LYS A 220 10.60 -11.46 2.56
C LYS A 220 9.61 -10.93 3.59
N PHE A 221 8.81 -9.91 3.23
CA PHE A 221 7.79 -9.33 4.07
C PHE A 221 6.71 -10.34 4.47
N ILE A 222 6.08 -10.99 3.50
CA ILE A 222 5.02 -11.99 3.74
C ILE A 222 5.53 -13.15 4.58
N ALA A 223 6.68 -13.72 4.23
CA ALA A 223 7.28 -14.85 4.96
C ALA A 223 7.57 -14.50 6.44
N ALA A 224 7.90 -13.24 6.72
CA ALA A 224 8.13 -12.77 8.08
C ALA A 224 6.88 -12.80 8.97
N PHE A 225 5.69 -12.69 8.38
CA PHE A 225 4.40 -12.76 9.09
C PHE A 225 3.91 -14.20 9.27
N GLN A 226 4.18 -15.10 8.32
CA GLN A 226 3.59 -16.44 8.27
C GLN A 226 3.77 -17.26 9.54
N LYS A 227 4.92 -17.16 10.19
CA LYS A 227 5.24 -17.97 11.38
C LYS A 227 4.31 -17.73 12.58
N LYS A 228 3.78 -16.51 12.74
CA LYS A 228 2.96 -16.13 13.91
C LYS A 228 1.64 -15.47 13.57
N HIS A 229 1.49 -14.94 12.36
CA HIS A 229 0.37 -14.13 11.91
C HIS A 229 -0.18 -14.60 10.57
N SER A 230 -0.26 -15.92 10.37
CA SER A 230 -0.65 -16.56 9.12
C SER A 230 -2.11 -16.29 8.68
N HIS A 231 -2.90 -15.65 9.53
CA HIS A 231 -4.29 -15.29 9.23
C HIS A 231 -4.42 -13.97 8.45
N TYR A 232 -3.38 -13.14 8.39
CA TYR A 232 -3.44 -11.86 7.69
C TYR A 232 -3.37 -12.03 6.17
N LEU A 233 -4.12 -11.17 5.49
CA LEU A 233 -4.01 -10.92 4.06
C LEU A 233 -3.02 -9.78 3.80
N PHE A 234 -2.54 -9.66 2.57
CA PHE A 234 -1.59 -8.61 2.20
C PHE A 234 -2.10 -7.81 1.01
N LEU A 235 -2.06 -6.48 1.11
CA LEU A 235 -2.26 -5.60 -0.04
C LEU A 235 -0.90 -5.34 -0.70
N ALA A 236 -0.82 -5.62 -1.99
CA ALA A 236 0.34 -5.30 -2.81
C ALA A 236 -0.01 -4.17 -3.77
N GLU A 237 0.64 -3.04 -3.59
CA GLU A 237 0.52 -1.87 -4.45
C GLU A 237 1.75 -1.75 -5.37
N ALA A 238 1.57 -1.08 -6.50
CA ALA A 238 2.64 -0.76 -7.42
C ALA A 238 3.55 0.33 -6.88
N MET A 239 4.83 0.30 -7.28
CA MET A 239 5.77 1.36 -6.96
C MET A 239 5.79 2.44 -8.05
N CYS A 240 6.08 3.68 -7.65
CA CYS A 240 6.21 4.80 -8.58
C CYS A 240 7.64 4.92 -9.11
N THR A 241 7.79 5.08 -10.42
CA THR A 241 9.08 5.36 -11.08
C THR A 241 9.21 6.84 -11.41
N GLY A 242 9.03 7.76 -10.45
CA GLY A 242 9.01 9.19 -10.72
C GLY A 242 7.82 9.60 -11.59
N GLU A 243 7.96 9.65 -12.92
CA GLU A 243 6.87 9.98 -13.86
C GLU A 243 6.01 8.77 -14.25
N TYR A 244 6.43 7.54 -13.91
CA TYR A 244 5.77 6.30 -14.31
C TYR A 244 5.42 5.47 -13.09
N SER A 245 4.18 5.01 -13.06
CA SER A 245 3.74 4.00 -12.11
C SER A 245 3.72 2.63 -12.81
N THR A 246 4.28 1.62 -12.16
CA THR A 246 4.36 0.28 -12.75
C THR A 246 2.99 -0.39 -12.91
N TRP A 247 1.99 -0.07 -12.07
CA TRP A 247 0.66 -0.68 -12.08
C TRP A 247 -0.50 0.30 -11.98
N LYS A 248 -0.24 1.60 -11.93
CA LYS A 248 -1.30 2.57 -11.88
C LYS A 248 -1.98 2.63 -13.24
N PHE A 249 -3.27 2.42 -13.28
CA PHE A 249 -4.05 2.72 -14.46
C PHE A 249 -4.16 4.23 -14.59
N SER A 250 -3.45 4.81 -15.54
CA SER A 250 -3.65 6.19 -15.96
C SER A 250 -4.37 6.20 -17.30
N PRO A 251 -5.56 6.83 -17.41
CA PRO A 251 -6.25 6.95 -18.68
C PRO A 251 -5.50 7.82 -19.70
N THR A 252 -4.47 8.55 -19.25
CA THR A 252 -3.64 9.43 -20.09
C THR A 252 -2.37 8.78 -20.59
N TYR A 253 -1.94 7.68 -19.99
CA TYR A 253 -0.79 6.92 -20.42
C TYR A 253 -1.24 5.61 -21.05
N ASN A 254 -1.02 5.46 -22.36
CA ASN A 254 -1.02 4.16 -23.03
C ASN A 254 0.22 3.37 -22.53
N ASN A 255 0.22 2.96 -21.28
CA ASN A 255 1.30 2.19 -20.73
C ASN A 255 1.24 0.75 -21.25
N HIS A 256 1.71 0.55 -22.49
CA HIS A 256 1.96 -0.77 -23.06
C HIS A 256 2.87 -1.61 -22.16
N GLU A 257 3.72 -0.97 -21.37
CA GLU A 257 4.68 -1.60 -20.47
C GLU A 257 4.05 -2.07 -19.15
N ALA A 258 3.21 -1.27 -18.50
CA ALA A 258 2.43 -1.72 -17.34
C ALA A 258 1.47 -2.86 -17.70
N HIS A 259 0.97 -2.87 -18.94
CA HIS A 259 0.20 -3.99 -19.49
C HIS A 259 1.04 -5.25 -19.74
N ALA A 260 2.35 -5.15 -19.99
CA ALA A 260 3.21 -6.30 -20.16
C ALA A 260 3.45 -7.03 -18.82
N LEU A 261 3.63 -6.30 -17.73
CA LEU A 261 3.75 -6.87 -16.37
C LEU A 261 2.48 -7.59 -15.93
N GLN A 262 1.32 -7.04 -16.26
CA GLN A 262 0.03 -7.71 -16.05
C GLN A 262 -0.12 -8.96 -16.93
N LYS A 263 0.50 -9.00 -18.12
CA LYS A 263 0.46 -10.14 -19.04
C LYS A 263 1.26 -11.35 -18.56
N GLU A 264 2.34 -11.14 -17.84
CA GLU A 264 3.21 -12.21 -17.30
C GLU A 264 2.74 -12.76 -15.95
N GLY A 265 1.48 -12.57 -15.61
CA GLY A 265 0.89 -13.13 -14.40
C GLY A 265 1.00 -12.24 -13.18
N GLY A 266 1.08 -10.90 -13.42
CA GLY A 266 1.01 -9.89 -12.35
C GLY A 266 2.03 -10.17 -11.24
N VAL A 267 2.46 -9.16 -10.62
CA VAL A 267 3.42 -9.17 -9.53
C VAL A 267 2.81 -9.78 -8.25
N ILE A 268 2.10 -10.88 -8.37
CA ILE A 268 1.76 -11.64 -7.18
C ILE A 268 3.01 -12.42 -6.82
N PRO A 269 3.55 -12.19 -5.63
CA PRO A 269 4.56 -13.06 -5.14
C PRO A 269 3.97 -14.48 -5.15
N ASP A 270 4.44 -15.32 -6.04
CA ASP A 270 4.33 -16.76 -5.88
C ASP A 270 5.22 -17.09 -4.68
N VAL A 271 4.66 -16.95 -3.52
CA VAL A 271 5.27 -17.32 -2.25
C VAL A 271 4.71 -18.70 -1.96
N ASP A 272 5.33 -19.75 -2.50
CA ASP A 272 5.13 -21.17 -2.14
C ASP A 272 3.71 -21.51 -1.62
N GLY A 273 2.67 -21.32 -2.45
CA GLY A 273 1.28 -21.55 -2.09
C GLY A 273 0.54 -20.38 -1.40
N GLU A 274 1.16 -19.22 -1.23
CA GLU A 274 0.59 -18.06 -0.54
C GLU A 274 -0.07 -17.03 -1.47
N ALA A 275 -0.18 -17.29 -2.76
CA ALA A 275 -0.98 -16.45 -3.69
C ALA A 275 -2.42 -16.24 -3.20
N SER A 276 -2.94 -17.18 -2.40
CA SER A 276 -4.24 -17.07 -1.74
C SER A 276 -4.32 -16.02 -0.61
N LYS A 277 -3.24 -15.27 -0.33
CA LYS A 277 -3.18 -14.25 0.72
C LYS A 277 -2.88 -12.86 0.22
N VAL A 278 -2.56 -12.71 -1.05
CA VAL A 278 -2.19 -11.42 -1.64
C VAL A 278 -3.36 -10.87 -2.46
N ILE A 279 -3.69 -9.62 -2.19
CA ILE A 279 -4.66 -8.83 -2.95
C ILE A 279 -3.88 -7.76 -3.71
N THR A 280 -3.98 -7.75 -5.02
CA THR A 280 -3.40 -6.70 -5.86
C THR A 280 -4.27 -5.45 -5.77
N LEU A 281 -3.69 -4.32 -5.35
CA LEU A 281 -4.36 -3.04 -5.30
C LEU A 281 -4.08 -2.28 -6.60
N LEU A 282 -5.12 -2.05 -7.39
CA LEU A 282 -5.07 -1.23 -8.59
C LEU A 282 -5.46 0.20 -8.23
N THR A 283 -4.50 1.10 -8.20
CA THR A 283 -4.76 2.52 -7.93
C THR A 283 -5.03 3.27 -9.23
N MET A 284 -6.16 3.97 -9.27
CA MET A 284 -6.56 4.85 -10.37
C MET A 284 -6.12 6.28 -10.10
N GLU A 285 -5.42 6.89 -11.05
CA GLU A 285 -5.09 8.32 -10.97
C GLU A 285 -6.12 9.14 -11.75
N PRO A 286 -6.48 10.35 -11.28
CA PRO A 286 -7.35 11.24 -12.05
C PRO A 286 -6.66 11.60 -13.37
N PRO A 287 -7.42 11.69 -14.48
CA PRO A 287 -6.86 12.10 -15.77
C PRO A 287 -6.29 13.52 -15.64
N GLN A 288 -5.08 13.73 -16.16
CA GLN A 288 -4.52 15.09 -16.23
C GLN A 288 -5.47 15.99 -17.05
N LYS A 289 -5.71 17.20 -16.57
CA LYS A 289 -6.69 18.16 -17.15
C LYS A 289 -6.56 18.37 -18.67
N LEU A 290 -5.36 18.21 -19.24
CA LEU A 290 -5.12 18.40 -20.68
C LEU A 290 -5.70 17.27 -21.55
N PHE A 291 -5.89 16.08 -21.01
CA PHE A 291 -6.31 14.89 -21.77
C PHE A 291 -7.74 14.42 -21.48
N SER A 292 -8.35 14.91 -20.41
CA SER A 292 -9.75 14.58 -20.06
C SER A 292 -10.74 14.99 -21.17
N VAL A 293 -10.37 15.95 -22.01
CA VAL A 293 -11.18 16.46 -23.13
C VAL A 293 -11.25 15.46 -24.30
N PHE A 294 -10.33 14.50 -24.40
CA PHE A 294 -10.20 13.60 -25.56
C PHE A 294 -10.63 12.16 -25.30
N LEU A 295 -10.88 11.78 -24.05
CA LEU A 295 -11.32 10.43 -23.73
C LEU A 295 -12.83 10.41 -23.43
N SER A 296 -13.60 9.72 -24.27
CA SER A 296 -15.02 9.47 -23.96
C SER A 296 -15.14 8.54 -22.75
N LYS A 297 -16.19 8.71 -21.95
CA LYS A 297 -16.52 7.86 -20.80
C LYS A 297 -16.50 6.37 -21.16
N ASP A 298 -17.04 6.02 -22.33
CA ASP A 298 -17.09 4.62 -22.81
C ASP A 298 -15.71 4.04 -23.11
N LYS A 299 -14.81 4.83 -23.68
CA LYS A 299 -13.44 4.40 -23.96
C LYS A 299 -12.66 4.15 -22.67
N LEU A 300 -12.82 5.03 -21.69
CA LEU A 300 -12.24 4.89 -20.37
C LEU A 300 -12.76 3.62 -19.65
N LYS A 301 -14.08 3.44 -19.67
CA LYS A 301 -14.75 2.26 -19.11
C LYS A 301 -14.21 0.97 -19.71
N LYS A 302 -14.10 0.91 -21.05
CA LYS A 302 -13.59 -0.27 -21.77
C LYS A 302 -12.13 -0.57 -21.42
N GLN A 303 -11.26 0.44 -21.40
CA GLN A 303 -9.86 0.26 -21.04
C GLN A 303 -9.70 -0.26 -19.62
N PHE A 304 -10.50 0.26 -18.69
CA PHE A 304 -10.45 -0.17 -17.30
C PHE A 304 -10.95 -1.62 -17.14
N GLN A 305 -12.07 -1.99 -17.80
CA GLN A 305 -12.56 -3.36 -17.82
C GLN A 305 -11.52 -4.35 -18.36
N GLU A 306 -10.80 -3.97 -19.42
CA GLU A 306 -9.73 -4.80 -19.98
C GLU A 306 -8.57 -4.98 -19.01
N SER A 307 -8.18 -3.92 -18.27
CA SER A 307 -7.13 -3.99 -17.24
C SER A 307 -7.52 -4.92 -16.09
N ILE A 308 -8.74 -4.79 -15.58
CA ILE A 308 -9.26 -5.68 -14.53
C ILE A 308 -9.27 -7.12 -15.01
N LYS A 309 -9.82 -7.40 -16.19
CA LYS A 309 -9.89 -8.77 -16.74
C LYS A 309 -8.52 -9.41 -16.92
N LYS A 310 -7.52 -8.65 -17.34
CA LYS A 310 -6.15 -9.15 -17.44
C LYS A 310 -5.57 -9.52 -16.08
N THR A 311 -5.81 -8.69 -15.08
CA THR A 311 -5.32 -8.95 -13.71
C THR A 311 -6.05 -10.15 -13.08
N LEU A 312 -7.37 -10.23 -13.23
CA LEU A 312 -8.17 -11.37 -12.75
C LEU A 312 -7.85 -12.67 -13.48
N GLY A 313 -7.50 -12.61 -14.78
CA GLY A 313 -7.17 -13.79 -15.59
C GLY A 313 -5.99 -14.60 -15.09
N GLY A 314 -5.14 -14.04 -14.21
CA GLY A 314 -4.09 -14.75 -13.50
C GLY A 314 -4.52 -15.46 -12.21
N GLY A 315 -5.84 -15.53 -11.91
CA GLY A 315 -6.33 -16.11 -10.65
C GLY A 315 -6.15 -15.21 -9.42
N ASN A 316 -5.87 -13.94 -9.64
CA ASN A 316 -5.51 -12.96 -8.61
C ASN A 316 -6.76 -12.35 -7.95
N SER A 317 -6.67 -12.06 -6.65
CA SER A 317 -7.62 -11.16 -5.99
C SER A 317 -7.24 -9.71 -6.28
N VAL A 318 -8.24 -8.90 -6.61
CA VAL A 318 -8.06 -7.50 -6.96
C VAL A 318 -8.97 -6.64 -6.10
N MET A 319 -8.42 -5.54 -5.57
CA MET A 319 -9.16 -4.38 -5.09
C MET A 319 -8.78 -3.17 -5.93
N VAL A 320 -9.68 -2.22 -6.01
CA VAL A 320 -9.45 -0.99 -6.77
C VAL A 320 -9.50 0.20 -5.83
N GLU A 321 -8.55 1.11 -5.97
CA GLU A 321 -8.59 2.42 -5.33
C GLU A 321 -8.77 3.51 -6.38
N PHE A 322 -9.66 4.46 -6.12
CA PHE A 322 -9.88 5.59 -7.00
C PHE A 322 -10.21 6.87 -6.19
N PRO A 323 -9.81 8.05 -6.69
CA PRO A 323 -10.15 9.32 -6.06
C PRO A 323 -11.63 9.67 -6.30
N THR A 324 -12.17 10.52 -5.43
CA THR A 324 -13.56 11.02 -5.52
C THR A 324 -13.77 12.10 -6.60
N SER A 325 -12.76 12.39 -7.43
CA SER A 325 -12.84 13.45 -8.44
C SER A 325 -13.85 13.15 -9.55
N GLN A 326 -14.46 14.21 -10.09
CA GLN A 326 -15.36 14.14 -11.26
C GLN A 326 -14.68 13.43 -12.43
N GLY A 327 -15.40 12.54 -13.10
CA GLY A 327 -14.92 11.79 -14.27
C GLY A 327 -14.54 10.36 -14.00
N LEU A 328 -14.58 9.90 -12.74
CA LEU A 328 -14.31 8.52 -12.37
C LEU A 328 -15.57 7.73 -11.97
N GLU A 329 -16.77 8.29 -12.15
CA GLU A 329 -18.03 7.56 -11.93
C GLU A 329 -18.09 6.27 -12.77
N CYS A 330 -17.49 6.28 -13.98
CA CYS A 330 -17.40 5.09 -14.81
C CYS A 330 -16.53 3.98 -14.18
N VAL A 331 -15.57 4.33 -13.34
CA VAL A 331 -14.75 3.36 -12.60
C VAL A 331 -15.60 2.67 -11.53
N GLN A 332 -16.38 3.44 -10.79
CA GLN A 332 -17.30 2.91 -9.79
C GLN A 332 -18.35 1.98 -10.42
N GLU A 333 -18.90 2.36 -11.59
CA GLU A 333 -19.81 1.51 -12.35
C GLU A 333 -19.15 0.15 -12.70
N VAL A 334 -17.91 0.19 -13.25
CA VAL A 334 -17.19 -1.04 -13.63
C VAL A 334 -16.88 -1.91 -12.41
N VAL A 335 -16.41 -1.31 -11.32
CA VAL A 335 -16.09 -2.03 -10.09
C VAL A 335 -17.31 -2.74 -9.53
N GLN A 336 -18.49 -2.09 -9.59
CA GLN A 336 -19.76 -2.68 -9.19
C GLN A 336 -20.21 -3.78 -10.15
N GLU A 337 -20.12 -3.56 -11.47
CA GLU A 337 -20.48 -4.56 -12.50
C GLU A 337 -19.62 -5.83 -12.40
N GLU A 338 -18.32 -5.69 -12.18
CA GLU A 338 -17.38 -6.82 -12.03
C GLU A 338 -17.43 -7.42 -10.61
N GLY A 339 -18.17 -6.81 -9.68
CA GLY A 339 -18.33 -7.29 -8.31
C GLY A 339 -17.02 -7.29 -7.52
N LEU A 340 -16.24 -6.22 -7.63
CA LEU A 340 -14.97 -6.04 -6.93
C LEU A 340 -15.11 -5.19 -5.66
N SER A 341 -14.27 -5.46 -4.68
CA SER A 341 -14.07 -4.57 -3.53
C SER A 341 -13.24 -3.36 -3.93
N TYR A 342 -13.49 -2.22 -3.30
CA TYR A 342 -12.81 -0.99 -3.64
C TYR A 342 -12.58 -0.06 -2.46
N PHE A 343 -11.62 0.86 -2.63
CA PHE A 343 -11.36 1.98 -1.74
C PHE A 343 -11.61 3.30 -2.47
N VAL A 344 -12.19 4.25 -1.76
CA VAL A 344 -12.26 5.64 -2.20
C VAL A 344 -11.14 6.41 -1.50
N ASN A 345 -10.26 7.01 -2.28
CA ASN A 345 -9.18 7.85 -1.76
C ASN A 345 -9.59 9.32 -1.84
N ILE A 346 -10.00 9.87 -0.71
CA ILE A 346 -10.44 11.24 -0.60
C ILE A 346 -9.26 12.22 -0.66
N ALA A 347 -8.08 11.80 -0.21
CA ALA A 347 -6.88 12.62 -0.23
C ALA A 347 -6.35 12.93 -1.65
N MET A 348 -6.75 12.15 -2.65
CA MET A 348 -6.44 12.40 -4.06
C MET A 348 -7.43 13.36 -4.76
N ALA A 349 -8.48 13.79 -4.08
CA ALA A 349 -9.45 14.69 -4.66
C ALA A 349 -8.93 16.15 -4.62
N GLU A 350 -8.94 16.82 -5.76
CA GLU A 350 -8.58 18.26 -5.86
C GLU A 350 -9.64 19.20 -5.24
N SER A 351 -10.77 18.66 -4.75
CA SER A 351 -11.83 19.41 -4.10
C SER A 351 -12.57 18.57 -3.07
N PRO A 352 -12.96 19.13 -1.93
CA PRO A 352 -13.69 18.37 -0.92
C PRO A 352 -15.02 17.91 -1.51
N VAL A 353 -15.19 16.61 -1.62
CA VAL A 353 -16.53 16.05 -1.78
C VAL A 353 -17.25 16.33 -0.46
N ARG A 354 -18.27 17.18 -0.52
CA ARG A 354 -19.22 17.31 0.59
C ARG A 354 -19.91 15.95 0.75
N VAL A 355 -19.44 15.21 1.74
CA VAL A 355 -20.07 13.97 2.20
C VAL A 355 -21.41 14.29 2.84
#